data_1706f33655ae30a7b0e3a1a1915e8036
#
_entry.id   1706f33655ae30a7b0e3a1a1915e8036
#
_cell.length_a   1.000
_cell.length_b   1.000
_cell.length_c   1.000
_cell.angle_alpha   90.00
_cell.angle_beta   90.00
_cell.angle_gamma   90.00
#
_symmetry.space_group_name_H-M   'P 1'
#
loop_
_entity.id
_entity.type
_entity.pdbx_description
1 polymer ?
#
loop_
_entity_poly.entity_id
_entity_poly.type
_entity_poly.pdbx_seq_one_letter_code
_entity_poly.pdbx_strand_id
1 'polypeptide(L)'
;MLKKDLVHIVSDELMLQKQDVTMAVDILLETMVEGLEADRRIELRGFGSFSIRTRKPRNTKNPRTGQMMDIPPRRTLHFTMSKSLKETLITEKG
;
A
#
# COMPACT_ATOMS: atom_id res chain seq x y z
N MET A 1 -14.20 5.87 -2.21
CA MET A 1 -14.52 4.59 -1.56
C MET A 1 -13.71 4.45 -0.28
N LEU A 2 -14.42 4.21 0.82
CA LEU A 2 -13.79 4.11 2.13
C LEU A 2 -13.77 2.66 2.58
N LYS A 3 -13.03 2.39 3.69
CA LYS A 3 -12.99 1.04 4.23
C LYS A 3 -14.38 0.51 4.54
N LYS A 4 -15.26 1.35 5.08
CA LYS A 4 -16.62 0.91 5.40
C LYS A 4 -17.39 0.52 4.15
N ASP A 5 -17.10 1.15 3.02
CA ASP A 5 -17.76 0.78 1.76
C ASP A 5 -17.32 -0.60 1.31
N LEU A 6 -16.04 -0.89 1.45
CA LEU A 6 -15.53 -2.22 1.12
C LEU A 6 -16.12 -3.28 2.02
N VAL A 7 -16.21 -2.98 3.32
CA VAL A 7 -16.80 -3.91 4.28
C VAL A 7 -18.26 -4.19 3.91
N HIS A 8 -18.99 -3.15 3.54
CA HIS A 8 -20.40 -3.32 3.17
C HIS A 8 -20.55 -4.24 1.96
N ILE A 9 -19.74 -4.00 0.93
CA ILE A 9 -19.80 -4.80 -0.29
C ILE A 9 -19.46 -6.26 0.01
N VAL A 10 -18.40 -6.49 0.77
CA VAL A 10 -17.97 -7.85 1.07
C VAL A 10 -18.99 -8.56 1.96
N SER A 11 -19.56 -7.87 2.94
CA SER A 11 -20.56 -8.49 3.81
C SER A 11 -21.79 -8.89 3.02
N ASP A 12 -22.20 -8.07 2.06
CA ASP A 12 -23.33 -8.42 1.21
C ASP A 12 -23.02 -9.61 0.31
N GLU A 13 -21.84 -9.61 -0.30
CA GLU A 13 -21.44 -10.70 -1.20
C GLU A 13 -21.34 -12.03 -0.48
N LEU A 14 -20.83 -12.03 0.74
CA LEU A 14 -20.63 -13.25 1.50
C LEU A 14 -21.79 -13.58 2.43
N MET A 15 -22.76 -12.67 2.53
CA MET A 15 -23.89 -12.82 3.44
C MET A 15 -23.41 -13.03 4.88
N LEU A 16 -22.45 -12.22 5.28
CA LEU A 16 -21.90 -12.23 6.63
C LEU A 16 -22.25 -10.93 7.34
N GLN A 17 -22.17 -10.95 8.66
CA GLN A 17 -22.40 -9.75 9.43
C GLN A 17 -21.27 -8.75 9.23
N LYS A 18 -21.62 -7.47 9.16
CA LYS A 18 -20.60 -6.43 8.95
C LYS A 18 -19.55 -6.43 10.03
N GLN A 19 -19.94 -6.74 11.27
CA GLN A 19 -19.00 -6.79 12.37
C GLN A 19 -17.90 -7.81 12.10
N ASP A 20 -18.27 -8.98 11.60
CA ASP A 20 -17.28 -10.03 11.33
C ASP A 20 -16.39 -9.64 10.16
N VAL A 21 -16.96 -9.03 9.13
CA VAL A 21 -16.17 -8.59 7.97
C VAL A 21 -15.22 -7.47 8.37
N THR A 22 -15.69 -6.56 9.22
CA THR A 22 -14.82 -5.48 9.70
C THR A 22 -13.61 -6.04 10.43
N MET A 23 -13.83 -7.04 11.29
CA MET A 23 -12.72 -7.68 11.99
C MET A 23 -11.75 -8.34 11.03
N ALA A 24 -12.29 -9.04 10.02
CA ALA A 24 -11.43 -9.70 9.04
C ALA A 24 -10.59 -8.70 8.26
N VAL A 25 -11.20 -7.60 7.83
CA VAL A 25 -10.48 -6.57 7.09
C VAL A 25 -9.41 -5.91 7.96
N ASP A 26 -9.75 -5.61 9.22
CA ASP A 26 -8.79 -5.00 10.12
C ASP A 26 -7.60 -5.91 10.37
N ILE A 27 -7.85 -7.21 10.57
CA ILE A 27 -6.76 -8.16 10.77
C ILE A 27 -5.88 -8.25 9.51
N LEU A 28 -6.51 -8.28 8.35
CA LEU A 28 -5.77 -8.32 7.09
C LEU A 28 -4.84 -7.11 6.97
N LEU A 29 -5.37 -5.91 7.19
CA LEU A 29 -4.58 -4.71 7.05
C LEU A 29 -3.47 -4.64 8.09
N GLU A 30 -3.75 -5.02 9.33
CA GLU A 30 -2.73 -5.05 10.38
C GLU A 30 -1.63 -6.05 10.05
N THR A 31 -2.00 -7.20 9.53
CA THR A 31 -1.03 -8.21 9.14
C THR A 31 -0.12 -7.70 8.03
N MET A 32 -0.70 -6.97 7.07
CA MET A 32 0.09 -6.37 6.00
C MET A 32 1.06 -5.32 6.54
N VAL A 33 0.59 -4.49 7.46
CA VAL A 33 1.46 -3.47 8.07
C VAL A 33 2.63 -4.13 8.79
N GLU A 34 2.35 -5.18 9.56
CA GLU A 34 3.41 -5.88 10.28
C GLU A 34 4.42 -6.51 9.33
N GLY A 35 3.93 -7.08 8.23
CA GLY A 35 4.84 -7.64 7.24
C GLY A 35 5.72 -6.58 6.62
N LEU A 36 5.15 -5.43 6.29
CA LEU A 36 5.92 -4.35 5.71
C LEU A 36 6.92 -3.77 6.70
N GLU A 37 6.56 -3.69 7.98
CA GLU A 37 7.51 -3.23 8.99
C GLU A 37 8.71 -4.16 9.10
N ALA A 38 8.50 -5.44 8.83
CA ALA A 38 9.58 -6.43 8.85
C ALA A 38 10.30 -6.52 7.50
N ASP A 39 10.07 -5.55 6.61
CA ASP A 39 10.68 -5.51 5.29
C ASP A 39 10.33 -6.71 4.42
N ARG A 40 9.17 -7.29 4.65
CA ARG A 40 8.70 -8.38 3.81
C ARG A 40 7.92 -7.83 2.64
N ARG A 41 8.11 -8.46 1.50
CA ARG A 41 7.33 -8.14 0.32
C ARG A 41 5.99 -8.85 0.42
N ILE A 42 4.92 -8.13 0.12
CA ILE A 42 3.59 -8.71 0.11
C ILE A 42 3.14 -8.80 -1.34
N GLU A 43 2.83 -9.99 -1.79
CA GLU A 43 2.41 -10.19 -3.16
C GLU A 43 0.98 -10.68 -3.18
N LEU A 44 0.10 -9.93 -3.82
CA LEU A 44 -1.30 -10.30 -3.98
C LEU A 44 -1.51 -10.66 -5.44
N ARG A 45 -1.63 -11.94 -5.69
CA ARG A 45 -1.72 -12.44 -7.05
C ARG A 45 -2.89 -11.80 -7.79
N GLY A 46 -2.62 -11.29 -8.99
CA GLY A 46 -3.64 -10.65 -9.79
C GLY A 46 -3.89 -9.19 -9.43
N PHE A 47 -3.27 -8.69 -8.37
CA PHE A 47 -3.43 -7.31 -7.96
C PHE A 47 -2.12 -6.55 -8.03
N GLY A 48 -1.12 -7.00 -7.31
CA GLY A 48 0.17 -6.34 -7.30
C GLY A 48 0.99 -6.73 -6.11
N SER A 49 2.09 -6.03 -5.92
CA SER A 49 2.97 -6.30 -4.81
C SER A 49 3.35 -5.01 -4.10
N PHE A 50 3.50 -5.13 -2.78
CA PHE A 50 3.90 -4.04 -1.91
C PHE A 50 5.27 -4.36 -1.35
N SER A 51 6.15 -3.39 -1.35
CA SER A 51 7.47 -3.56 -0.74
C SER A 51 7.91 -2.24 -0.14
N ILE A 52 8.89 -2.33 0.76
CA ILE A 52 9.44 -1.15 1.39
C ILE A 52 10.77 -0.85 0.72
N ARG A 53 10.95 0.40 0.35
CA ARG A 53 12.21 0.88 -0.18
C ARG A 53 12.82 1.83 0.83
N THR A 54 14.10 1.64 1.10
CA THR A 54 14.83 2.52 2.01
C THR A 54 15.66 3.46 1.18
N ARG A 55 15.42 4.75 1.32
CA ARG A 55 16.21 5.73 0.64
C ARG A 55 17.40 6.08 1.50
N LYS A 56 18.56 6.13 0.86
CA LYS A 56 19.81 6.40 1.58
C LYS A 56 19.82 7.82 2.10
N PRO A 57 20.50 8.07 3.22
CA PRO A 57 20.72 9.43 3.65
C PRO A 57 21.56 10.14 2.61
N ARG A 58 21.37 11.44 2.48
CA ARG A 58 22.16 12.21 1.54
C ARG A 58 22.30 13.62 2.06
N ASN A 59 23.37 14.25 1.62
CA ASN A 59 23.62 15.65 1.89
C ASN A 59 23.20 16.43 0.66
N THR A 60 22.45 17.47 0.87
CA THR A 60 22.05 18.34 -0.22
C THR A 60 22.16 19.78 0.24
N LYS A 61 22.27 20.68 -0.72
CA LYS A 61 22.43 22.09 -0.43
C LYS A 61 21.11 22.80 -0.59
N ASN A 62 20.74 23.59 0.41
CA ASN A 62 19.54 24.38 0.34
C ASN A 62 19.73 25.46 -0.72
N PRO A 63 18.97 25.50 -1.81
CA PRO A 63 19.21 26.47 -2.87
C PRO A 63 18.93 27.91 -2.45
N ARG A 64 18.17 28.13 -1.36
CA ARG A 64 17.87 29.47 -0.91
C ARG A 64 18.95 30.04 0.00
N THR A 65 19.46 29.22 0.91
CA THR A 65 20.40 29.69 1.91
C THR A 65 21.81 29.23 1.65
N GLY A 66 22.01 28.25 0.80
CA GLY A 66 23.33 27.68 0.54
C GLY A 66 23.80 26.75 1.64
N GLN A 67 23.00 26.50 2.64
CA GLN A 67 23.40 25.63 3.73
C GLN A 67 23.27 24.17 3.35
N MET A 68 24.19 23.36 3.85
CA MET A 68 24.10 21.91 3.67
C MET A 68 23.00 21.35 4.55
N MET A 69 22.24 20.41 4.01
CA MET A 69 21.19 19.75 4.75
C MET A 69 21.45 18.26 4.73
N ASP A 70 21.27 17.61 5.88
CA ASP A 70 21.35 16.17 5.98
C ASP A 70 19.94 15.61 5.90
N ILE A 71 19.70 14.78 4.90
CA ILE A 71 18.42 14.10 4.77
C ILE A 71 18.59 12.69 5.32
N PRO A 72 17.89 12.35 6.42
CA PRO A 72 18.06 11.03 7.00
C PRO A 72 17.49 9.95 6.07
N PRO A 73 17.88 8.69 6.28
CA PRO A 73 17.29 7.60 5.52
C PRO A 73 15.80 7.52 5.79
N ARG A 74 15.04 7.17 4.77
CA ARG A 74 13.60 7.08 4.87
C ARG A 74 13.13 5.77 4.29
N ARG A 75 12.09 5.22 4.91
CA ARG A 75 11.42 4.04 4.38
C ARG A 75 10.15 4.50 3.70
N THR A 76 9.93 4.04 2.49
CA THR A 76 8.75 4.40 1.72
C THR A 76 8.09 3.14 1.17
N LEU A 77 6.78 3.19 1.07
CA LEU A 77 6.02 2.10 0.49
C LEU A 77 6.06 2.21 -1.03
N HIS A 78 6.35 1.10 -1.68
CA HIS A 78 6.33 1.01 -3.12
C HIS A 78 5.32 -0.05 -3.56
N PHE A 79 4.43 0.32 -4.45
CA PHE A 79 3.43 -0.59 -4.99
C PHE A 79 3.66 -0.79 -6.48
N THR A 80 3.67 -2.04 -6.92
CA THR A 80 3.79 -2.39 -8.33
C THR A 80 2.55 -3.17 -8.74
N MET A 81 1.85 -2.66 -9.75
CA MET A 81 0.66 -3.34 -10.25
C MET A 81 1.02 -4.66 -10.90
N SER A 82 0.12 -5.65 -10.78
CA SER A 82 0.25 -6.88 -11.53
C SER A 82 -0.04 -6.60 -13.00
N LYS A 83 0.37 -7.52 -13.85
CA LYS A 83 0.10 -7.39 -15.28
C LYS A 83 -1.40 -7.35 -15.54
N SER A 84 -2.17 -8.20 -14.88
CA SER A 84 -3.60 -8.24 -15.11
C SER A 84 -4.30 -6.97 -14.63
N LEU A 85 -3.87 -6.40 -13.50
CA LEU A 85 -4.45 -5.15 -13.04
C LEU A 85 -4.11 -4.02 -14.01
N LYS A 86 -2.87 -3.98 -14.47
CA LYS A 86 -2.46 -2.97 -15.42
C LYS A 86 -3.29 -3.05 -16.70
N GLU A 87 -3.48 -4.25 -17.20
CA GLU A 87 -4.26 -4.44 -18.42
C GLU A 87 -5.71 -4.01 -18.23
N THR A 88 -6.28 -4.32 -17.08
CA THR A 88 -7.65 -3.93 -16.79
C THR A 88 -7.81 -2.41 -16.81
N LEU A 89 -6.85 -1.70 -16.22
CA LEU A 89 -6.93 -0.24 -16.16
C LEU A 89 -6.64 0.42 -17.49
N ILE A 90 -5.77 -0.18 -18.30
CA ILE A 90 -5.39 0.40 -19.57
C ILE A 90 -6.44 0.16 -20.63
N THR A 91 -7.06 -1.01 -20.64
CA THR A 91 -8.06 -1.33 -21.64
C THR A 91 -9.41 -0.72 -21.37
N GLU A 92 -9.51 0.11 -20.41
CA GLU A 92 -10.68 0.84 -20.12
C GLU A 92 -11.14 1.55 -21.35
N LYS A 93 -12.32 1.37 -21.79
CA LYS A 93 -12.71 1.96 -23.01
C LYS A 93 -13.25 3.28 -22.76
N GLY A 94 -12.92 3.95 -22.12
CA GLY A 94 -13.31 5.33 -22.06
C GLY A 94 -14.79 5.60 -22.21
#